data_6c2e1db451e417f8449ee753fa21abe2
#
_entry.id   6c2e1db451e417f8449ee753fa21abe2
#
_cell.length_a   1.000
_cell.length_b   1.000
_cell.length_c   1.000
_cell.angle_alpha   90.00
_cell.angle_beta   90.00
_cell.angle_gamma   90.00
#
_symmetry.space_group_name_H-M   'P 1'
#
loop_
_entity.id
_entity.type
_entity.pdbx_description
1 polymer ?
#
loop_
_entity_poly.entity_id
_entity_poly.type
_entity_poly.pdbx_seq_one_letter_code
_entity_poly.pdbx_strand_id
1 'polypeptide(L)'
;LDTLRVIHNPLQDYALVALMKSPMFSFDEDELARLSLQKAADKVQENLYEKLLHAQKQAAERKELIHKALAEKLNQFMDILDSWRLYAKTHSLYDLIWKIYNDRFYYDYVGALPNGLARQVNLYALALRADQFEKSNFKGLSRFIRMIDQVLEAQHDLASVTVAPPKDAVELMTIHKSKGLEFPYVFILNMDQDFNKQDSMSDVILSRKNGLGVKYIAKVETGAVEDHYPKTIKLSIPSLTYTQNEEELQLASYSEQMRLLYVAMTR
;
A
#
# COMPACT_ATOMS: atom_id res chain seq x y z
N LEU A 1 10.74 -4.36 -2.77
CA LEU A 1 10.41 -3.75 -4.08
C LEU A 1 11.61 -3.03 -4.67
N ASP A 2 12.35 -2.22 -3.89
CA ASP A 2 13.50 -1.46 -4.39
C ASP A 2 14.59 -2.35 -4.99
N THR A 3 14.80 -3.56 -4.44
CA THR A 3 15.67 -4.56 -5.06
C THR A 3 15.26 -4.89 -6.49
N LEU A 4 13.97 -5.12 -6.74
CA LEU A 4 13.45 -5.39 -8.07
C LEU A 4 13.59 -4.19 -9.00
N ARG A 5 13.40 -2.97 -8.48
CA ARG A 5 13.62 -1.71 -9.23
C ARG A 5 15.06 -1.57 -9.67
N VAL A 6 16.02 -1.84 -8.77
CA VAL A 6 17.47 -1.78 -9.07
C VAL A 6 17.88 -2.86 -10.07
N ILE A 7 17.36 -4.08 -9.96
CA ILE A 7 17.60 -5.14 -10.94
C ILE A 7 17.11 -4.72 -12.33
N HIS A 8 15.93 -4.09 -12.40
CA HIS A 8 15.37 -3.59 -13.65
C HIS A 8 16.14 -2.39 -14.19
N ASN A 9 16.35 -1.37 -13.34
CA ASN A 9 17.08 -0.16 -13.71
C ASN A 9 17.94 0.33 -12.54
N PRO A 10 19.26 0.09 -12.56
CA PRO A 10 20.17 0.48 -11.49
C PRO A 10 20.46 1.99 -11.43
N LEU A 11 20.01 2.77 -12.43
CA LEU A 11 20.19 4.23 -12.45
C LEU A 11 19.19 4.98 -11.54
N GLN A 12 18.33 4.26 -10.82
CA GLN A 12 17.42 4.83 -9.84
C GLN A 12 18.14 4.97 -8.49
N ASP A 13 18.75 6.12 -8.24
CA ASP A 13 19.59 6.40 -7.06
C ASP A 13 18.86 6.08 -5.75
N TYR A 14 17.57 6.47 -5.61
CA TYR A 14 16.80 6.22 -4.41
C TYR A 14 16.68 4.71 -4.10
N ALA A 15 16.26 3.92 -5.08
CA ALA A 15 16.12 2.48 -4.92
C ALA A 15 17.47 1.80 -4.67
N LEU A 16 18.54 2.28 -5.32
CA LEU A 16 19.90 1.77 -5.15
C LEU A 16 20.43 2.03 -3.74
N VAL A 17 20.27 3.24 -3.22
CA VAL A 17 20.64 3.59 -1.84
C VAL A 17 19.83 2.76 -0.84
N ALA A 18 18.52 2.62 -1.05
CA ALA A 18 17.66 1.81 -0.19
C ALA A 18 18.10 0.35 -0.16
N LEU A 19 18.49 -0.22 -1.31
CA LEU A 19 19.02 -1.59 -1.39
C LEU A 19 20.36 -1.72 -0.65
N MET A 20 21.29 -0.80 -0.87
CA MET A 20 22.61 -0.82 -0.24
C MET A 20 22.51 -0.68 1.29
N LYS A 21 21.64 0.20 1.80
CA LYS A 21 21.36 0.36 3.25
C LYS A 21 20.57 -0.79 3.86
N SER A 22 19.92 -1.63 3.04
CA SER A 22 19.12 -2.73 3.54
C SER A 22 19.96 -3.72 4.38
N PRO A 23 19.32 -4.52 5.26
CA PRO A 23 20.00 -5.58 6.02
C PRO A 23 20.73 -6.60 5.15
N MET A 24 20.38 -6.70 3.87
CA MET A 24 21.05 -7.58 2.92
C MET A 24 22.51 -7.19 2.64
N PHE A 25 22.81 -5.88 2.65
CA PHE A 25 24.14 -5.35 2.30
C PHE A 25 24.77 -4.48 3.38
N SER A 26 23.94 -3.84 4.22
CA SER A 26 24.34 -3.09 5.42
C SER A 26 25.42 -2.02 5.18
N PHE A 27 25.33 -1.28 4.06
CA PHE A 27 26.18 -0.11 3.86
C PHE A 27 25.77 0.99 4.84
N ASP A 28 26.76 1.59 5.49
CA ASP A 28 26.54 2.74 6.34
C ASP A 28 26.55 4.07 5.55
N GLU A 29 26.24 5.17 6.24
CA GLU A 29 26.12 6.48 5.60
C GLU A 29 27.49 7.03 5.16
N ASP A 30 28.54 6.74 5.93
CA ASP A 30 29.91 7.16 5.60
C ASP A 30 30.44 6.41 4.37
N GLU A 31 30.16 5.10 4.28
CA GLU A 31 30.51 4.28 3.12
C GLU A 31 29.82 4.80 1.85
N LEU A 32 28.52 5.08 1.93
CA LEU A 32 27.76 5.64 0.81
C LEU A 32 28.23 7.04 0.42
N ALA A 33 28.54 7.89 1.41
CA ALA A 33 29.09 9.22 1.15
C ALA A 33 30.42 9.12 0.40
N ARG A 34 31.35 8.26 0.85
CA ARG A 34 32.63 8.03 0.16
C ARG A 34 32.46 7.53 -1.26
N LEU A 35 31.53 6.61 -1.50
CA LEU A 35 31.21 6.11 -2.83
C LEU A 35 30.57 7.20 -3.71
N SER A 36 29.71 8.06 -3.15
CA SER A 36 29.07 9.15 -3.87
C SER A 36 30.03 10.25 -4.32
N LEU A 37 31.15 10.42 -3.65
CA LEU A 37 32.18 11.39 -3.98
C LEU A 37 33.11 10.93 -5.13
N GLN A 38 33.06 9.66 -5.51
CA GLN A 38 33.82 9.15 -6.64
C GLN A 38 33.26 9.74 -7.95
N LYS A 39 34.12 10.34 -8.76
CA LYS A 39 33.75 10.94 -10.04
C LYS A 39 34.72 10.52 -11.13
N ALA A 40 34.22 10.26 -12.33
CA ALA A 40 35.05 10.23 -13.51
C ALA A 40 35.46 11.67 -13.87
N ALA A 41 36.73 11.88 -14.25
CA ALA A 41 37.33 13.20 -14.45
C ALA A 41 36.57 14.08 -15.49
N ASP A 42 35.80 13.50 -16.39
CA ASP A 42 35.24 14.17 -17.56
C ASP A 42 33.72 14.36 -17.57
N LYS A 43 32.99 13.96 -16.50
CA LYS A 43 31.53 14.04 -16.47
C LYS A 43 30.99 15.01 -15.42
N VAL A 44 30.05 15.87 -15.85
CA VAL A 44 29.44 16.91 -15.01
C VAL A 44 28.33 16.34 -14.09
N GLN A 45 27.61 15.32 -14.54
CA GLN A 45 26.58 14.63 -13.76
C GLN A 45 26.68 13.12 -13.98
N GLU A 46 26.86 12.37 -12.89
CA GLU A 46 26.86 10.90 -12.87
C GLU A 46 25.85 10.41 -11.85
N ASN A 47 25.07 9.38 -12.23
CA ASN A 47 24.22 8.65 -11.29
C ASN A 47 25.07 7.85 -10.31
N LEU A 48 24.52 7.51 -9.15
CA LEU A 48 25.24 6.73 -8.13
C LEU A 48 25.80 5.43 -8.71
N TYR A 49 25.06 4.73 -9.54
CA TYR A 49 25.51 3.46 -10.15
C TYR A 49 26.76 3.64 -11.03
N GLU A 50 26.86 4.70 -11.82
CA GLU A 50 28.05 5.02 -12.61
C GLU A 50 29.26 5.28 -11.70
N LYS A 51 29.05 5.98 -10.57
CA LYS A 51 30.08 6.21 -9.55
C LYS A 51 30.55 4.90 -8.91
N LEU A 52 29.64 3.95 -8.63
CA LEU A 52 29.99 2.63 -8.11
C LEU A 52 30.85 1.85 -9.10
N LEU A 53 30.50 1.86 -10.39
CA LEU A 53 31.29 1.22 -11.45
C LEU A 53 32.68 1.83 -11.56
N HIS A 54 32.78 3.17 -11.43
CA HIS A 54 34.05 3.86 -11.44
C HIS A 54 34.91 3.50 -10.21
N ALA A 55 34.29 3.49 -9.02
CA ALA A 55 34.93 3.06 -7.78
C ALA A 55 35.47 1.62 -7.86
N GLN A 56 34.69 0.71 -8.44
CA GLN A 56 35.08 -0.68 -8.66
C GLN A 56 36.31 -0.81 -9.58
N LYS A 57 36.35 -0.06 -10.68
CA LYS A 57 37.50 -0.03 -11.61
C LYS A 57 38.75 0.51 -10.94
N GLN A 58 38.63 1.60 -10.17
CA GLN A 58 39.76 2.18 -9.44
C GLN A 58 40.32 1.24 -8.38
N ALA A 59 39.43 0.52 -7.67
CA ALA A 59 39.87 -0.49 -6.69
C ALA A 59 40.64 -1.63 -7.36
N ALA A 60 40.24 -2.04 -8.57
CA ALA A 60 40.95 -3.07 -9.34
C ALA A 60 42.34 -2.59 -9.82
N GLU A 61 42.49 -1.30 -10.13
CA GLU A 61 43.77 -0.68 -10.55
C GLU A 61 44.70 -0.35 -9.39
N ARG A 62 44.40 -0.73 -8.15
CA ARG A 62 45.19 -0.46 -6.92
C ARG A 62 45.44 1.03 -6.64
N LYS A 63 44.62 1.93 -7.17
CA LYS A 63 44.63 3.32 -6.78
C LYS A 63 43.88 3.43 -5.44
N GLU A 64 44.59 3.71 -4.36
CA GLU A 64 44.16 3.74 -2.96
C GLU A 64 43.13 4.85 -2.62
N LEU A 65 42.09 5.01 -3.41
CA LEU A 65 41.03 6.00 -3.14
C LEU A 65 39.93 5.47 -2.21
N ILE A 66 39.88 4.14 -1.99
CA ILE A 66 38.86 3.50 -1.16
C ILE A 66 39.54 2.50 -0.25
N HIS A 67 39.11 2.46 1.04
CA HIS A 67 39.59 1.42 1.97
C HIS A 67 39.32 0.02 1.41
N LYS A 68 40.30 -0.89 1.55
CA LYS A 68 40.23 -2.26 1.02
C LYS A 68 38.95 -2.97 1.40
N ALA A 69 38.49 -2.83 2.65
CA ALA A 69 37.23 -3.43 3.13
C ALA A 69 35.99 -2.91 2.38
N LEU A 70 35.94 -1.61 2.10
CA LEU A 70 34.84 -1.02 1.35
C LEU A 70 34.86 -1.49 -0.13
N ALA A 71 36.04 -1.61 -0.72
CA ALA A 71 36.21 -2.13 -2.07
C ALA A 71 35.74 -3.59 -2.19
N GLU A 72 36.10 -4.44 -1.23
CA GLU A 72 35.64 -5.83 -1.17
C GLU A 72 34.11 -5.92 -1.01
N LYS A 73 33.52 -5.11 -0.13
CA LYS A 73 32.06 -5.01 0.08
C LYS A 73 31.34 -4.53 -1.17
N LEU A 74 31.90 -3.51 -1.86
CA LEU A 74 31.38 -3.02 -3.13
C LEU A 74 31.42 -4.10 -4.21
N ASN A 75 32.54 -4.82 -4.36
CA ASN A 75 32.67 -5.89 -5.33
C ASN A 75 31.64 -6.99 -5.09
N GLN A 76 31.47 -7.45 -3.85
CA GLN A 76 30.45 -8.43 -3.49
C GLN A 76 29.04 -7.95 -3.84
N PHE A 77 28.73 -6.67 -3.57
CA PHE A 77 27.44 -6.08 -3.92
C PHE A 77 27.21 -6.11 -5.44
N MET A 78 28.19 -5.66 -6.22
CA MET A 78 28.10 -5.59 -7.69
C MET A 78 27.97 -6.99 -8.31
N ASP A 79 28.75 -7.97 -7.83
CA ASP A 79 28.70 -9.35 -8.31
C ASP A 79 27.33 -9.99 -8.05
N ILE A 80 26.76 -9.77 -6.88
CA ILE A 80 25.41 -10.26 -6.53
C ILE A 80 24.34 -9.56 -7.39
N LEU A 81 24.42 -8.25 -7.55
CA LEU A 81 23.49 -7.50 -8.37
C LEU A 81 23.52 -7.97 -9.83
N ASP A 82 24.70 -8.17 -10.39
CA ASP A 82 24.86 -8.66 -11.76
C ASP A 82 24.36 -10.11 -11.91
N SER A 83 24.59 -10.96 -10.90
CA SER A 83 24.01 -12.31 -10.83
C SER A 83 22.48 -12.25 -10.87
N TRP A 84 21.85 -11.40 -10.08
CA TRP A 84 20.37 -11.24 -10.07
C TRP A 84 19.85 -10.69 -11.40
N ARG A 85 20.56 -9.74 -12.00
CA ARG A 85 20.19 -9.17 -13.31
C ARG A 85 20.30 -10.20 -14.43
N LEU A 86 21.33 -11.04 -14.39
CA LEU A 86 21.47 -12.15 -15.34
C LEU A 86 20.36 -13.19 -15.16
N TYR A 87 20.08 -13.55 -13.90
CA TYR A 87 19.05 -14.52 -13.55
C TYR A 87 17.65 -14.05 -13.96
N ALA A 88 17.35 -12.76 -13.79
CA ALA A 88 16.08 -12.14 -14.19
C ALA A 88 15.78 -12.23 -15.70
N LYS A 89 16.81 -12.44 -16.55
CA LYS A 89 16.63 -12.57 -18.01
C LYS A 89 16.12 -13.94 -18.45
N THR A 90 16.35 -14.97 -17.63
CA THR A 90 16.17 -16.37 -18.03
C THR A 90 15.19 -17.14 -17.14
N HIS A 91 14.84 -16.61 -15.99
CA HIS A 91 14.00 -17.28 -15.00
C HIS A 91 12.70 -16.48 -14.73
N SER A 92 11.74 -17.14 -14.06
CA SER A 92 10.50 -16.50 -13.66
C SER A 92 10.71 -15.43 -12.58
N LEU A 93 9.75 -14.50 -12.44
CA LEU A 93 9.77 -13.50 -11.36
C LEU A 93 9.66 -14.17 -9.98
N TYR A 94 8.92 -15.26 -9.90
CA TYR A 94 8.81 -16.07 -8.68
C TYR A 94 10.19 -16.60 -8.26
N ASP A 95 10.91 -17.23 -9.18
CA ASP A 95 12.25 -17.78 -8.93
C ASP A 95 13.26 -16.68 -8.59
N LEU A 96 13.19 -15.53 -9.28
CA LEU A 96 14.03 -14.38 -9.00
C LEU A 96 13.83 -13.87 -7.57
N ILE A 97 12.57 -13.73 -7.13
CA ILE A 97 12.26 -13.26 -5.77
C ILE A 97 12.81 -14.23 -4.73
N TRP A 98 12.63 -15.54 -4.94
CA TRP A 98 13.17 -16.54 -4.04
C TRP A 98 14.70 -16.58 -4.05
N LYS A 99 15.31 -16.39 -5.21
CA LYS A 99 16.78 -16.27 -5.29
C LYS A 99 17.29 -15.10 -4.46
N ILE A 100 16.67 -13.92 -4.57
CA ILE A 100 17.02 -12.74 -3.76
C ILE A 100 16.91 -13.05 -2.26
N TYR A 101 15.84 -13.71 -1.84
CA TYR A 101 15.61 -14.05 -0.43
C TYR A 101 16.67 -15.03 0.09
N ASN A 102 17.01 -16.05 -0.69
CA ASN A 102 17.94 -17.10 -0.28
C ASN A 102 19.39 -16.65 -0.34
N ASP A 103 19.83 -15.93 -1.39
CA ASP A 103 21.22 -15.50 -1.56
C ASP A 103 21.72 -14.62 -0.40
N ARG A 104 20.81 -13.92 0.28
CA ARG A 104 21.13 -13.03 1.41
C ARG A 104 20.45 -13.43 2.71
N PHE A 105 19.87 -14.60 2.81
CA PHE A 105 19.14 -15.10 3.98
C PHE A 105 18.09 -14.09 4.49
N TYR A 106 17.54 -13.29 3.57
CA TYR A 106 16.64 -12.18 3.94
C TYR A 106 15.32 -12.69 4.51
N TYR A 107 14.84 -13.84 4.02
CA TYR A 107 13.61 -14.47 4.52
C TYR A 107 13.77 -14.91 5.98
N ASP A 108 14.91 -15.51 6.32
CA ASP A 108 15.22 -15.98 7.67
C ASP A 108 15.48 -14.79 8.61
N TYR A 109 16.23 -13.79 8.14
CA TYR A 109 16.44 -12.55 8.88
C TYR A 109 15.14 -11.89 9.29
N VAL A 110 14.20 -11.75 8.36
CA VAL A 110 12.88 -11.13 8.61
C VAL A 110 12.05 -11.98 9.56
N GLY A 111 12.19 -13.31 9.53
CA GLY A 111 11.55 -14.24 10.46
C GLY A 111 12.00 -14.06 11.91
N ALA A 112 13.25 -13.65 12.14
CA ALA A 112 13.81 -13.40 13.46
C ALA A 112 13.38 -12.04 14.08
N LEU A 113 12.74 -11.15 13.30
CA LEU A 113 12.27 -9.85 13.78
C LEU A 113 10.92 -9.97 14.53
N PRO A 114 10.54 -8.97 15.34
CA PRO A 114 9.20 -8.91 15.92
C PRO A 114 8.12 -9.06 14.84
N ASN A 115 7.11 -9.90 15.09
CA ASN A 115 6.09 -10.31 14.11
C ASN A 115 6.68 -11.00 12.85
N GLY A 116 7.78 -11.74 13.01
CA GLY A 116 8.54 -12.36 11.92
C GLY A 116 7.68 -13.24 11.01
N LEU A 117 6.78 -14.06 11.58
CA LEU A 117 5.88 -14.90 10.80
C LEU A 117 5.00 -14.09 9.84
N ALA A 118 4.39 -13.00 10.32
CA ALA A 118 3.57 -12.14 9.48
C ALA A 118 4.38 -11.47 8.35
N ARG A 119 5.61 -11.09 8.65
CA ARG A 119 6.55 -10.53 7.68
C ARG A 119 6.97 -11.55 6.62
N GLN A 120 7.27 -12.78 7.02
CA GLN A 120 7.59 -13.87 6.09
C GLN A 120 6.41 -14.20 5.18
N VAL A 121 5.19 -14.23 5.72
CA VAL A 121 3.97 -14.44 4.93
C VAL A 121 3.78 -13.31 3.89
N ASN A 122 4.08 -12.07 4.22
CA ASN A 122 4.02 -10.96 3.27
C ASN A 122 5.09 -11.08 2.15
N LEU A 123 6.30 -11.57 2.48
CA LEU A 123 7.33 -11.85 1.49
C LEU A 123 6.90 -12.99 0.56
N TYR A 124 6.33 -14.05 1.12
CA TYR A 124 5.78 -15.17 0.36
C TYR A 124 4.64 -14.72 -0.56
N ALA A 125 3.74 -13.86 -0.04
CA ALA A 125 2.65 -13.29 -0.81
C ALA A 125 3.14 -12.49 -2.03
N LEU A 126 4.25 -11.76 -1.90
CA LEU A 126 4.86 -11.05 -3.02
C LEU A 126 5.32 -12.03 -4.11
N ALA A 127 5.96 -13.13 -3.71
CA ALA A 127 6.40 -14.16 -4.65
C ALA A 127 5.20 -14.84 -5.36
N LEU A 128 4.13 -15.16 -4.63
CA LEU A 128 2.92 -15.73 -5.24
C LEU A 128 2.23 -14.75 -6.21
N ARG A 129 2.24 -13.46 -5.91
CA ARG A 129 1.69 -12.45 -6.84
C ARG A 129 2.50 -12.35 -8.11
N ALA A 130 3.82 -12.49 -8.02
CA ALA A 130 4.68 -12.54 -9.20
C ALA A 130 4.34 -13.76 -10.08
N ASP A 131 4.13 -14.93 -9.48
CA ASP A 131 3.70 -16.15 -10.19
C ASP A 131 2.33 -15.96 -10.86
N GLN A 132 1.33 -15.41 -10.13
CA GLN A 132 0.00 -15.13 -10.67
C GLN A 132 0.04 -14.11 -11.82
N PHE A 133 0.89 -13.09 -11.70
CA PHE A 133 1.09 -12.09 -12.74
C PHE A 133 1.61 -12.74 -14.04
N GLU A 134 2.60 -13.62 -13.95
CA GLU A 134 3.14 -14.32 -15.12
C GLU A 134 2.14 -15.33 -15.73
N LYS A 135 1.33 -16.00 -14.90
CA LYS A 135 0.24 -16.89 -15.35
C LYS A 135 -0.88 -16.15 -16.07
N SER A 136 -1.08 -14.86 -15.78
CA SER A 136 -2.08 -14.00 -16.45
C SER A 136 -1.64 -13.48 -17.83
N ASN A 137 -0.63 -14.08 -18.46
CA ASN A 137 -0.02 -13.66 -19.72
C ASN A 137 0.70 -12.29 -19.68
N PHE A 138 0.86 -11.68 -18.52
CA PHE A 138 1.73 -10.52 -18.36
C PHE A 138 3.14 -11.00 -18.04
N LYS A 139 4.11 -10.56 -18.82
CA LYS A 139 5.52 -10.95 -18.61
C LYS A 139 6.41 -9.73 -18.45
N GLY A 140 7.45 -9.90 -17.64
CA GLY A 140 8.54 -8.96 -17.51
C GLY A 140 8.51 -8.13 -16.23
N LEU A 141 9.70 -7.99 -15.65
CA LEU A 141 9.94 -7.31 -14.37
C LEU A 141 9.42 -5.86 -14.36
N SER A 142 9.61 -5.12 -15.45
CA SER A 142 9.15 -3.73 -15.58
C SER A 142 7.62 -3.59 -15.43
N ARG A 143 6.87 -4.49 -16.06
CA ARG A 143 5.40 -4.46 -15.99
C ARG A 143 4.91 -4.86 -14.61
N PHE A 144 5.57 -5.82 -13.97
CA PHE A 144 5.26 -6.23 -12.61
C PHE A 144 5.47 -5.07 -11.62
N ILE A 145 6.62 -4.38 -11.69
CA ILE A 145 6.90 -3.21 -10.85
C ILE A 145 5.83 -2.15 -11.04
N ARG A 146 5.48 -1.81 -12.30
CA ARG A 146 4.45 -0.81 -12.60
C ARG A 146 3.07 -1.20 -12.05
N MET A 147 2.69 -2.47 -12.14
CA MET A 147 1.44 -2.96 -11.55
C MET A 147 1.43 -2.76 -10.02
N ILE A 148 2.53 -3.09 -9.35
CA ILE A 148 2.64 -2.88 -7.89
C ILE A 148 2.58 -1.38 -7.55
N ASP A 149 3.29 -0.53 -8.30
CA ASP A 149 3.28 0.92 -8.08
C ASP A 149 1.87 1.50 -8.24
N GLN A 150 1.12 1.09 -9.26
CA GLN A 150 -0.28 1.51 -9.45
C GLN A 150 -1.20 1.09 -8.30
N VAL A 151 -1.01 -0.11 -7.75
CA VAL A 151 -1.80 -0.57 -6.59
C VAL A 151 -1.46 0.26 -5.35
N LEU A 152 -0.19 0.59 -5.13
CA LEU A 152 0.24 1.42 -4.00
C LEU A 152 -0.25 2.87 -4.13
N GLU A 153 -0.20 3.46 -5.33
CA GLU A 153 -0.70 4.82 -5.61
C GLU A 153 -2.21 4.93 -5.44
N ALA A 154 -2.96 3.89 -5.82
CA ALA A 154 -4.40 3.84 -5.63
C ALA A 154 -4.82 3.64 -4.16
N GLN A 155 -3.89 3.62 -3.22
CA GLN A 155 -4.13 3.30 -1.80
C GLN A 155 -4.89 1.98 -1.58
N HIS A 156 -4.91 1.13 -2.59
CA HIS A 156 -5.40 -0.23 -2.44
C HIS A 156 -4.29 -1.03 -1.77
N ASP A 157 -4.55 -1.39 -0.52
CA ASP A 157 -3.64 -2.28 0.18
C ASP A 157 -3.54 -3.59 -0.63
N LEU A 158 -2.32 -3.99 -0.95
CA LEU A 158 -2.09 -5.32 -1.49
C LEU A 158 -2.67 -6.28 -0.45
N ALA A 159 -3.83 -6.86 -0.72
CA ALA A 159 -4.58 -7.67 0.25
C ALA A 159 -3.62 -8.48 1.13
N SER A 160 -3.61 -8.18 2.42
CA SER A 160 -2.74 -8.87 3.37
C SER A 160 -3.08 -10.35 3.34
N VAL A 161 -2.08 -11.21 3.22
CA VAL A 161 -2.31 -12.64 3.41
C VAL A 161 -2.65 -12.82 4.87
N THR A 162 -3.85 -13.30 5.14
CA THR A 162 -4.32 -13.52 6.50
C THR A 162 -3.48 -14.64 7.11
N VAL A 163 -2.55 -14.28 7.97
CA VAL A 163 -1.92 -15.25 8.86
C VAL A 163 -2.99 -15.65 9.86
N ALA A 164 -3.16 -16.93 10.11
CA ALA A 164 -4.03 -17.38 11.18
C ALA A 164 -3.67 -16.64 12.48
N PRO A 165 -4.64 -15.99 13.15
CA PRO A 165 -4.33 -15.24 14.36
C PRO A 165 -3.71 -16.17 15.41
N PRO A 166 -2.81 -15.66 16.27
CA PRO A 166 -2.29 -16.43 17.39
C PRO A 166 -3.47 -16.96 18.23
N LYS A 167 -3.35 -18.17 18.77
CA LYS A 167 -4.44 -18.82 19.53
C LYS A 167 -4.95 -17.98 20.73
N ASP A 168 -4.12 -17.09 21.27
CA ASP A 168 -4.42 -16.25 22.43
C ASP A 168 -4.41 -14.75 22.05
N ALA A 169 -5.08 -14.38 20.97
CA ALA A 169 -5.18 -13.00 20.51
C ALA A 169 -6.59 -12.45 20.66
N VAL A 170 -6.69 -11.15 20.99
CA VAL A 170 -7.94 -10.41 20.86
C VAL A 170 -8.13 -10.01 19.40
N GLU A 171 -9.23 -10.44 18.80
CA GLU A 171 -9.56 -10.11 17.43
C GLU A 171 -10.41 -8.84 17.36
N LEU A 172 -9.95 -7.85 16.60
CA LEU A 172 -10.72 -6.64 16.31
C LEU A 172 -11.30 -6.75 14.89
N MET A 173 -12.63 -6.75 14.80
CA MET A 173 -13.30 -6.91 13.51
C MET A 173 -14.63 -6.14 13.44
N THR A 174 -15.17 -6.00 12.24
CA THR A 174 -16.53 -5.46 12.07
C THR A 174 -17.57 -6.57 12.31
N ILE A 175 -18.80 -6.18 12.72
CA ILE A 175 -19.92 -7.12 12.92
C ILE A 175 -20.18 -7.95 11.64
N HIS A 176 -20.01 -7.35 10.46
CA HIS A 176 -20.16 -8.08 9.18
C HIS A 176 -19.11 -9.19 8.99
N LYS A 177 -17.88 -8.97 9.45
CA LYS A 177 -16.82 -9.98 9.37
C LYS A 177 -16.98 -11.08 10.38
N SER A 178 -17.67 -10.84 11.49
CA SER A 178 -17.95 -11.87 12.52
C SER A 178 -19.03 -12.85 12.11
N LYS A 179 -19.74 -12.61 11.02
CA LYS A 179 -20.84 -13.48 10.55
C LYS A 179 -20.32 -14.90 10.30
N GLY A 180 -20.86 -15.86 11.06
CA GLY A 180 -20.46 -17.29 10.97
C GLY A 180 -19.33 -17.69 11.90
N LEU A 181 -18.77 -16.77 12.69
CA LEU A 181 -17.75 -17.04 13.71
C LEU A 181 -18.41 -17.08 15.09
N GLU A 182 -17.87 -17.86 16.02
CA GLU A 182 -18.31 -17.95 17.41
C GLU A 182 -17.16 -17.56 18.34
N PHE A 183 -17.46 -16.71 19.33
CA PHE A 183 -16.46 -16.21 20.28
C PHE A 183 -16.96 -16.42 21.70
N PRO A 184 -16.11 -16.87 22.65
CA PRO A 184 -16.48 -17.03 24.05
C PRO A 184 -16.80 -15.70 24.74
N TYR A 185 -16.21 -14.60 24.30
CA TYR A 185 -16.42 -13.23 24.80
C TYR A 185 -16.46 -12.25 23.65
N VAL A 186 -17.49 -11.40 23.61
CA VAL A 186 -17.68 -10.35 22.59
C VAL A 186 -17.85 -9.01 23.28
N PHE A 187 -17.06 -8.04 22.86
CA PHE A 187 -17.18 -6.64 23.28
C PHE A 187 -17.59 -5.79 22.09
N ILE A 188 -18.76 -5.16 22.16
CA ILE A 188 -19.27 -4.27 21.12
C ILE A 188 -18.92 -2.84 21.51
N LEU A 189 -18.15 -2.15 20.67
CA LEU A 189 -17.73 -0.78 20.89
C LEU A 189 -18.65 0.20 20.15
N ASN A 190 -18.66 1.46 20.59
CA ASN A 190 -19.41 2.57 19.98
C ASN A 190 -20.94 2.37 19.92
N MET A 191 -21.52 1.72 20.92
CA MET A 191 -22.96 1.52 21.05
C MET A 191 -23.75 2.82 21.34
N ASP A 192 -23.03 3.87 21.73
CA ASP A 192 -23.54 5.21 22.05
C ASP A 192 -23.66 6.12 20.80
N GLN A 193 -23.15 5.69 19.65
CA GLN A 193 -23.23 6.48 18.43
C GLN A 193 -24.62 6.41 17.79
N ASP A 194 -25.10 7.58 17.39
CA ASP A 194 -26.31 7.66 16.58
C ASP A 194 -26.15 6.91 15.25
N PHE A 195 -27.24 6.38 14.78
CA PHE A 195 -27.29 5.69 13.50
C PHE A 195 -26.99 6.63 12.33
N ASN A 196 -26.23 6.14 11.37
CA ASN A 196 -25.87 6.92 10.19
C ASN A 196 -27.12 7.32 9.39
N LYS A 197 -27.36 8.63 9.28
CA LYS A 197 -28.48 9.21 8.52
C LYS A 197 -28.04 9.81 7.18
N GLN A 198 -26.82 9.55 6.75
CA GLN A 198 -26.22 10.19 5.58
C GLN A 198 -27.01 9.92 4.28
N ASP A 199 -27.56 8.72 4.15
CA ASP A 199 -28.34 8.34 2.98
C ASP A 199 -29.72 9.05 2.93
N SER A 200 -30.27 9.44 4.08
CA SER A 200 -31.53 10.19 4.16
C SER A 200 -31.36 11.71 3.97
N MET A 201 -30.12 12.22 3.95
CA MET A 201 -29.84 13.66 3.76
C MET A 201 -29.66 14.06 2.29
N SER A 202 -29.73 13.13 1.35
CA SER A 202 -29.62 13.42 -0.08
C SER A 202 -30.81 14.26 -0.56
N ASP A 203 -30.57 15.19 -1.48
CA ASP A 203 -31.63 16.00 -2.10
C ASP A 203 -32.54 15.18 -3.03
N VAL A 204 -32.13 13.97 -3.36
CA VAL A 204 -32.86 13.03 -4.22
C VAL A 204 -32.85 11.65 -3.59
N ILE A 205 -34.01 11.06 -3.37
CA ILE A 205 -34.17 9.71 -2.86
C ILE A 205 -35.00 8.90 -3.84
N LEU A 206 -34.49 7.73 -4.24
CA LEU A 206 -35.15 6.80 -5.14
C LEU A 206 -35.69 5.60 -4.36
N SER A 207 -36.99 5.31 -4.46
CA SER A 207 -37.63 4.11 -3.96
C SER A 207 -38.21 3.29 -5.10
N ARG A 208 -38.11 1.95 -4.98
CA ARG A 208 -38.77 1.06 -5.95
C ARG A 208 -40.29 1.14 -5.89
N LYS A 209 -40.84 1.52 -4.74
CA LYS A 209 -42.30 1.56 -4.47
C LYS A 209 -42.90 2.89 -4.86
N ASN A 210 -42.25 3.99 -4.46
CA ASN A 210 -42.83 5.33 -4.58
C ASN A 210 -42.18 6.15 -5.70
N GLY A 211 -41.16 5.64 -6.37
CA GLY A 211 -40.43 6.34 -7.43
C GLY A 211 -39.45 7.40 -6.92
N LEU A 212 -39.27 8.45 -7.69
CA LEU A 212 -38.31 9.52 -7.43
C LEU A 212 -38.86 10.57 -6.48
N GLY A 213 -38.27 10.75 -5.33
CA GLY A 213 -38.48 11.85 -4.40
C GLY A 213 -37.41 12.92 -4.53
N VAL A 214 -37.76 14.18 -4.61
CA VAL A 214 -36.82 15.29 -4.75
C VAL A 214 -37.11 16.39 -3.74
N LYS A 215 -36.07 17.08 -3.27
CA LYS A 215 -36.17 18.37 -2.57
C LYS A 215 -35.98 19.49 -3.57
N TYR A 216 -36.97 20.38 -3.67
CA TYR A 216 -36.85 21.60 -4.46
C TYR A 216 -36.19 22.68 -3.61
N ILE A 217 -35.07 23.23 -4.09
CA ILE A 217 -34.34 24.29 -3.39
C ILE A 217 -34.65 25.62 -4.10
N ALA A 218 -35.46 26.45 -3.48
CA ALA A 218 -35.72 27.80 -3.92
C ALA A 218 -34.78 28.79 -3.23
N LYS A 219 -34.22 29.72 -3.99
CA LYS A 219 -33.47 30.86 -3.45
C LYS A 219 -34.43 32.05 -3.46
N VAL A 220 -34.76 32.58 -2.29
CA VAL A 220 -35.60 33.76 -2.15
C VAL A 220 -34.74 34.94 -1.68
N GLU A 221 -34.70 36.00 -2.47
CA GLU A 221 -34.03 37.23 -2.09
C GLU A 221 -34.95 38.03 -1.18
N THR A 222 -34.54 38.26 0.05
CA THR A 222 -35.27 39.12 0.98
C THR A 222 -34.86 40.56 0.73
N GLY A 223 -35.80 41.39 0.21
CA GLY A 223 -35.58 42.79 -0.09
C GLY A 223 -35.51 43.73 1.14
N ALA A 224 -34.78 43.38 2.16
CA ALA A 224 -34.50 44.25 3.30
C ALA A 224 -33.23 45.06 3.04
N VAL A 225 -33.43 46.33 2.73
CA VAL A 225 -32.42 47.33 2.44
C VAL A 225 -31.94 47.93 3.75
N GLU A 226 -30.92 47.35 4.37
CA GLU A 226 -30.12 48.06 5.40
C GLU A 226 -28.67 47.64 5.47
N ASP A 227 -28.28 46.52 4.83
CA ASP A 227 -26.88 46.15 4.65
C ASP A 227 -26.59 45.84 3.19
N HIS A 228 -25.45 46.25 2.71
CA HIS A 228 -25.00 46.20 1.29
C HIS A 228 -24.93 44.81 0.65
N TYR A 229 -25.53 43.77 1.24
CA TYR A 229 -25.54 42.40 0.71
C TYR A 229 -26.96 41.83 0.71
N PRO A 230 -27.48 41.34 -0.45
CA PRO A 230 -28.77 40.67 -0.50
C PRO A 230 -28.72 39.40 0.34
N LYS A 231 -29.54 39.32 1.39
CA LYS A 231 -29.69 38.08 2.18
C LYS A 231 -30.51 37.08 1.36
N THR A 232 -29.85 36.08 0.82
CA THR A 232 -30.50 34.99 0.11
C THR A 232 -30.90 33.89 1.09
N ILE A 233 -32.18 33.62 1.24
CA ILE A 233 -32.70 32.50 2.02
C ILE A 233 -32.85 31.29 1.09
N LYS A 234 -32.28 30.17 1.45
CA LYS A 234 -32.50 28.89 0.76
C LYS A 234 -33.68 28.17 1.42
N LEU A 235 -34.78 28.05 0.68
CA LEU A 235 -35.94 27.26 1.10
C LEU A 235 -35.85 25.90 0.46
N SER A 236 -35.83 24.84 1.30
CA SER A 236 -35.87 23.46 0.85
C SER A 236 -37.27 22.90 1.04
N ILE A 237 -37.94 22.57 -0.04
CA ILE A 237 -39.32 22.08 -0.06
C ILE A 237 -39.30 20.62 -0.54
N PRO A 238 -39.52 19.64 0.34
CA PRO A 238 -39.57 18.23 -0.07
C PRO A 238 -40.89 17.95 -0.82
N SER A 239 -40.81 17.13 -1.85
CA SER A 239 -42.02 16.58 -2.49
C SER A 239 -42.65 15.51 -1.55
N LEU A 240 -43.94 15.23 -1.70
CA LEU A 240 -44.62 14.19 -0.94
C LEU A 240 -43.92 12.83 -1.10
N THR A 241 -43.51 12.51 -2.30
CA THR A 241 -42.74 11.29 -2.61
C THR A 241 -41.41 11.28 -1.87
N TYR A 242 -40.77 12.44 -1.73
CA TYR A 242 -39.51 12.55 -0.97
C TYR A 242 -39.72 12.18 0.50
N THR A 243 -40.74 12.74 1.14
CA THR A 243 -41.04 12.48 2.56
C THR A 243 -41.35 11.02 2.80
N GLN A 244 -42.16 10.39 1.92
CA GLN A 244 -42.47 8.96 2.00
C GLN A 244 -41.21 8.07 1.82
N ASN A 245 -40.36 8.41 0.87
CA ASN A 245 -39.12 7.68 0.63
C ASN A 245 -38.12 7.85 1.79
N GLU A 246 -38.07 9.04 2.38
CA GLU A 246 -37.22 9.30 3.56
C GLU A 246 -37.65 8.45 4.77
N GLU A 247 -38.95 8.38 5.07
CA GLU A 247 -39.49 7.54 6.14
C GLU A 247 -39.22 6.07 5.87
N GLU A 248 -39.45 5.59 4.65
CA GLU A 248 -39.15 4.18 4.27
C GLU A 248 -37.69 3.84 4.41
N LEU A 249 -36.79 4.76 3.99
CA LEU A 249 -35.33 4.59 4.09
C LEU A 249 -34.87 4.56 5.55
N GLN A 250 -35.44 5.41 6.42
CA GLN A 250 -35.14 5.43 7.85
C GLN A 250 -35.56 4.12 8.52
N LEU A 251 -36.76 3.63 8.24
CA LEU A 251 -37.27 2.36 8.77
C LEU A 251 -36.42 1.17 8.30
N ALA A 252 -36.02 1.17 7.02
CA ALA A 252 -35.13 0.15 6.47
C ALA A 252 -33.73 0.18 7.16
N SER A 253 -33.17 1.37 7.38
CA SER A 253 -31.92 1.56 8.08
C SER A 253 -31.99 1.05 9.52
N TYR A 254 -33.03 1.39 10.28
CA TYR A 254 -33.23 0.85 11.63
C TYR A 254 -33.37 -0.67 11.66
N SER A 255 -34.14 -1.23 10.72
CA SER A 255 -34.30 -2.67 10.60
C SER A 255 -32.96 -3.39 10.35
N GLU A 256 -32.13 -2.85 9.47
CA GLU A 256 -30.81 -3.44 9.18
C GLU A 256 -29.88 -3.34 10.38
N GLN A 257 -29.87 -2.23 11.09
CA GLN A 257 -29.05 -2.06 12.27
C GLN A 257 -29.48 -2.95 13.44
N MET A 258 -30.78 -3.16 13.60
CA MET A 258 -31.30 -4.13 14.56
C MET A 258 -30.89 -5.56 14.22
N ARG A 259 -30.83 -5.91 12.92
CA ARG A 259 -30.30 -7.21 12.47
C ARG A 259 -28.81 -7.36 12.77
N LEU A 260 -28.01 -6.32 12.53
CA LEU A 260 -26.59 -6.32 12.86
C LEU A 260 -26.35 -6.47 14.36
N LEU A 261 -27.12 -5.74 15.18
CA LEU A 261 -27.05 -5.86 16.63
C LEU A 261 -27.43 -7.28 17.09
N TYR A 262 -28.49 -7.83 16.55
CA TYR A 262 -28.89 -9.21 16.83
C TYR A 262 -27.76 -10.20 16.49
N VAL A 263 -27.13 -10.06 15.33
CA VAL A 263 -25.98 -10.90 14.95
C VAL A 263 -24.83 -10.75 15.95
N ALA A 264 -24.52 -9.52 16.37
CA ALA A 264 -23.46 -9.28 17.33
C ALA A 264 -23.74 -9.85 18.73
N MET A 265 -25.00 -9.84 19.18
CA MET A 265 -25.41 -10.33 20.50
C MET A 265 -25.59 -11.84 20.57
N THR A 266 -25.77 -12.52 19.44
CA THR A 266 -26.05 -13.96 19.39
C THR A 266 -24.83 -14.80 18.97
N ARG A 267 -23.64 -14.18 18.91
CA ARG A 267 -22.37 -14.82 18.51
C ARG A 267 -21.33 -14.87 19.65
#